data_e4a18eac26d01c810ef474f8942f0f8a
#
_entry.id   e4a18eac26d01c810ef474f8942f0f8a
#
_cell.length_a   1.000
_cell.length_b   1.000
_cell.length_c   1.000
_cell.angle_alpha   90.00
_cell.angle_beta   90.00
_cell.angle_gamma   90.00
#
_symmetry.space_group_name_H-M   'P 1'
#
loop_
_entity.id
_entity.type
_entity.pdbx_description
1 polymer ?
#
loop_
_entity_poly.entity_id
_entity_poly.type
_entity_poly.pdbx_seq_one_letter_code
_entity_poly.pdbx_strand_id
1 'polypeptide(L)'
;MKIAIGMIVRDLLFAHPLTDFLDNAEKYGHALDRVIIVYSHQADSKAVEELRSRTNLSLIKLQSNERAHLIMKEIGVRHSSIHQLLYCPLIDAHGLIPYGFNRNQALMEAMFTGTDYLIFVDSDVRPEVLRKTPDGAVQSEEIDFIG
;
A
#
# COMPACT_ATOMS: atom_id res chain seq x y z
N MET A 1 -15.69 4.78 -10.40
CA MET A 1 -14.58 5.29 -9.59
C MET A 1 -13.93 4.11 -8.91
N LYS A 2 -12.63 3.91 -9.12
CA LYS A 2 -11.83 2.82 -8.53
C LYS A 2 -10.93 3.39 -7.45
N ILE A 3 -11.08 2.88 -6.23
CA ILE A 3 -10.29 3.30 -5.07
C ILE A 3 -9.37 2.15 -4.68
N ALA A 4 -8.09 2.44 -4.47
CA ALA A 4 -7.13 1.49 -3.94
C ALA A 4 -6.52 1.97 -2.63
N ILE A 5 -6.11 1.02 -1.79
CA ILE A 5 -5.25 1.28 -0.64
C ILE A 5 -3.83 0.90 -1.00
N GLY A 6 -2.88 1.79 -0.73
CA GLY A 6 -1.45 1.57 -0.85
C GLY A 6 -0.78 1.46 0.51
N MET A 7 0.03 0.42 0.70
CA MET A 7 0.83 0.25 1.92
C MET A 7 2.29 -0.03 1.56
N ILE A 8 3.20 0.57 2.31
CA ILE A 8 4.63 0.35 2.17
C ILE A 8 5.14 -0.26 3.47
N VAL A 9 5.74 -1.45 3.35
CA VAL A 9 6.27 -2.17 4.51
C VAL A 9 7.64 -2.77 4.20
N ARG A 10 8.43 -3.00 5.23
CA ARG A 10 9.61 -3.85 5.12
C ARG A 10 9.20 -5.31 5.01
N ASP A 11 8.36 -5.73 5.94
CA ASP A 11 7.88 -7.11 6.07
C ASP A 11 6.35 -7.10 6.14
N LEU A 12 5.70 -7.87 5.29
CA LEU A 12 4.27 -8.16 5.37
C LEU A 12 4.09 -9.45 6.18
N LEU A 13 3.98 -9.32 7.50
CA LEU A 13 3.84 -10.47 8.39
C LEU A 13 2.39 -10.84 8.69
N PHE A 14 1.49 -9.86 8.63
CA PHE A 14 0.07 -10.01 8.95
C PHE A 14 -0.77 -9.25 7.93
N ALA A 15 -2.00 -9.71 7.71
CA ALA A 15 -2.95 -9.03 6.82
C ALA A 15 -3.49 -7.72 7.43
N HIS A 16 -3.64 -7.67 8.78
CA HIS A 16 -3.99 -6.43 9.45
C HIS A 16 -2.77 -5.46 9.45
N PRO A 17 -2.96 -4.15 9.42
CA PRO A 17 -4.20 -3.39 9.52
C PRO A 17 -5.02 -3.31 8.21
N LEU A 18 -4.55 -3.87 7.11
CA LEU A 18 -5.26 -3.76 5.82
C LEU A 18 -6.67 -4.37 5.88
N THR A 19 -6.84 -5.49 6.58
CA THR A 19 -8.18 -6.07 6.80
C THR A 19 -9.10 -5.13 7.56
N ASP A 20 -8.58 -4.36 8.53
CA ASP A 20 -9.37 -3.38 9.27
C ASP A 20 -9.86 -2.25 8.34
N PHE A 21 -9.05 -1.81 7.38
CA PHE A 21 -9.47 -0.84 6.37
C PHE A 21 -10.47 -1.42 5.37
N LEU A 22 -10.33 -2.71 5.01
CA LEU A 22 -11.30 -3.39 4.15
C LEU A 22 -12.66 -3.51 4.85
N ASP A 23 -12.66 -3.91 6.12
CA ASP A 23 -13.87 -4.02 6.94
C ASP A 23 -14.54 -2.65 7.12
N ASN A 24 -13.76 -1.61 7.38
CA ASN A 24 -14.26 -0.25 7.48
C ASN A 24 -14.89 0.24 6.18
N ALA A 25 -14.21 0.05 5.05
CA ALA A 25 -14.76 0.42 3.75
C ALA A 25 -16.10 -0.29 3.48
N GLU A 26 -16.18 -1.60 3.72
CA GLU A 26 -17.41 -2.37 3.56
C GLU A 26 -18.52 -1.87 4.47
N LYS A 27 -18.23 -1.61 5.74
CA LYS A 27 -19.15 -1.09 6.74
C LYS A 27 -19.78 0.25 6.32
N TYR A 28 -19.00 1.15 5.72
CA TYR A 28 -19.47 2.46 5.27
C TYR A 28 -19.95 2.46 3.81
N GLY A 29 -19.99 1.31 3.15
CA GLY A 29 -20.55 1.15 1.80
C GLY A 29 -19.58 1.59 0.68
N HIS A 30 -18.29 1.64 0.95
CA HIS A 30 -17.26 1.94 -0.05
C HIS A 30 -16.74 0.67 -0.71
N ALA A 31 -16.68 0.67 -2.03
CA ALA A 31 -16.07 -0.42 -2.80
C ALA A 31 -14.59 -0.14 -3.04
N LEU A 32 -13.72 -0.88 -2.36
CA LEU A 32 -12.28 -0.88 -2.65
C LEU A 32 -12.00 -1.84 -3.82
N ASP A 33 -11.39 -1.30 -4.89
CA ASP A 33 -11.05 -2.09 -6.08
C ASP A 33 -9.84 -2.99 -5.83
N ARG A 34 -8.85 -2.49 -5.08
CA ARG A 34 -7.62 -3.24 -4.83
C ARG A 34 -6.81 -2.74 -3.65
N VAL A 35 -5.89 -3.61 -3.22
CA VAL A 35 -4.79 -3.28 -2.30
C VAL A 35 -3.47 -3.39 -3.05
N ILE A 36 -2.60 -2.39 -2.89
CA ILE A 36 -1.25 -2.34 -3.48
C ILE A 36 -0.24 -2.33 -2.34
N ILE A 37 0.58 -3.37 -2.25
CA ILE A 37 1.61 -3.47 -1.21
C ILE A 37 2.98 -3.47 -1.87
N VAL A 38 3.83 -2.55 -1.43
CA VAL A 38 5.26 -2.55 -1.78
C VAL A 38 6.04 -2.98 -0.55
N TYR A 39 6.80 -4.07 -0.67
CA TYR A 39 7.60 -4.60 0.42
C TYR A 39 9.05 -4.81 0.00
N SER A 40 9.99 -4.71 0.96
CA SER A 40 11.42 -4.79 0.65
C SER A 40 12.07 -6.12 1.06
N HIS A 41 11.61 -6.78 2.10
CA HIS A 41 12.26 -7.98 2.64
C HIS A 41 11.43 -9.24 2.43
N GLN A 42 10.34 -9.42 3.18
CA GLN A 42 9.52 -10.65 3.10
C GLN A 42 8.02 -10.39 3.14
N ALA A 43 7.26 -11.34 2.60
CA ALA A 43 5.81 -11.38 2.70
C ALA A 43 5.40 -12.79 3.16
N ASP A 44 4.63 -12.86 4.23
CA ASP A 44 4.07 -14.10 4.75
C ASP A 44 2.98 -14.63 3.83
N SER A 45 3.01 -15.92 3.51
CA SER A 45 2.08 -16.53 2.56
C SER A 45 0.64 -16.50 3.05
N LYS A 46 0.41 -16.66 4.37
CA LYS A 46 -0.96 -16.64 4.94
C LYS A 46 -1.55 -15.23 4.87
N ALA A 47 -0.74 -14.20 5.21
CA ALA A 47 -1.17 -12.82 5.07
C ALA A 47 -1.52 -12.46 3.62
N VAL A 48 -0.73 -12.93 2.67
CA VAL A 48 -0.98 -12.74 1.23
C VAL A 48 -2.25 -13.45 0.77
N GLU A 49 -2.46 -14.71 1.18
CA GLU A 49 -3.67 -15.48 0.84
C GLU A 49 -4.92 -14.86 1.44
N GLU A 50 -4.86 -14.42 2.70
CA GLU A 50 -5.97 -13.72 3.36
C GLU A 50 -6.38 -12.47 2.59
N LEU A 51 -5.44 -11.61 2.22
CA LEU A 51 -5.72 -10.41 1.45
C LEU A 51 -6.27 -10.74 0.05
N ARG A 52 -5.72 -11.74 -0.63
CA ARG A 52 -6.20 -12.17 -1.95
C ARG A 52 -7.62 -12.72 -1.93
N SER A 53 -8.04 -13.32 -0.82
CA SER A 53 -9.40 -13.82 -0.68
C SER A 53 -10.45 -12.71 -0.57
N ARG A 54 -10.02 -11.47 -0.24
CA ARG A 54 -10.90 -10.33 0.06
C ARG A 54 -10.89 -9.25 -1.01
N THR A 55 -9.77 -9.10 -1.73
CA THR A 55 -9.59 -8.00 -2.69
C THR A 55 -8.59 -8.37 -3.78
N ASN A 56 -8.57 -7.59 -4.87
CA ASN A 56 -7.49 -7.65 -5.84
C ASN A 56 -6.20 -7.18 -5.18
N LEU A 57 -5.18 -8.02 -5.13
CA LEU A 57 -3.91 -7.72 -4.49
C LEU A 57 -2.79 -7.55 -5.51
N SER A 58 -2.18 -6.37 -5.54
CA SER A 58 -0.89 -6.13 -6.21
C SER A 58 0.23 -6.17 -5.16
N LEU A 59 1.07 -7.20 -5.24
CA LEU A 59 2.19 -7.42 -4.32
C LEU A 59 3.50 -7.18 -5.06
N ILE A 60 4.25 -6.14 -4.67
CA ILE A 60 5.46 -5.68 -5.37
C ILE A 60 6.66 -5.82 -4.44
N LYS A 61 7.63 -6.64 -4.83
CA LYS A 61 8.91 -6.72 -4.13
C LYS A 61 9.86 -5.66 -4.68
N LEU A 62 10.34 -4.77 -3.82
CA LEU A 62 11.12 -3.60 -4.22
C LEU A 62 12.45 -3.94 -4.88
N GLN A 63 13.10 -5.05 -4.52
CA GLN A 63 14.40 -5.46 -5.07
C GLN A 63 14.33 -5.92 -6.53
N SER A 64 13.15 -6.06 -7.10
CA SER A 64 12.98 -6.49 -8.49
C SER A 64 13.11 -5.31 -9.46
N ASN A 65 14.27 -5.18 -10.08
CA ASN A 65 14.47 -4.31 -11.23
C ASN A 65 13.52 -4.65 -12.39
N GLU A 66 13.05 -5.89 -12.45
CA GLU A 66 12.16 -6.38 -13.50
C GLU A 66 10.87 -5.57 -13.59
N ARG A 67 10.28 -5.22 -12.45
CA ARG A 67 9.05 -4.42 -12.42
C ARG A 67 9.26 -3.02 -12.97
N ALA A 68 10.34 -2.34 -12.59
CA ALA A 68 10.67 -1.02 -13.13
C ALA A 68 10.87 -1.08 -14.65
N HIS A 69 11.55 -2.11 -15.16
CA HIS A 69 11.72 -2.33 -16.59
C HIS A 69 10.40 -2.60 -17.31
N LEU A 70 9.51 -3.42 -16.74
CA LEU A 70 8.19 -3.68 -17.31
C LEU A 70 7.36 -2.40 -17.39
N ILE A 71 7.33 -1.62 -16.32
CA ILE A 71 6.64 -0.33 -16.27
C ILE A 71 7.17 0.59 -17.37
N MET A 72 8.49 0.76 -17.46
CA MET A 72 9.11 1.62 -18.48
C MET A 72 8.76 1.18 -19.91
N LYS A 73 8.73 -0.14 -20.15
CA LYS A 73 8.37 -0.70 -21.44
C LYS A 73 6.91 -0.43 -21.80
N GLU A 74 5.99 -0.57 -20.85
CA GLU A 74 4.56 -0.36 -21.08
C GLU A 74 4.20 1.10 -21.33
N ILE A 75 4.80 2.03 -20.60
CA ILE A 75 4.56 3.48 -20.82
C ILE A 75 5.38 4.05 -21.98
N GLY A 76 6.20 3.24 -22.67
CA GLY A 76 7.02 3.66 -23.80
C GLY A 76 8.13 4.64 -23.46
N VAL A 77 8.46 4.79 -22.17
CA VAL A 77 9.50 5.72 -21.71
C VAL A 77 10.85 5.02 -21.66
N ARG A 78 11.82 5.57 -22.36
CA ARG A 78 13.21 5.05 -22.38
C ARG A 78 14.19 5.88 -21.57
N HIS A 79 13.70 6.79 -20.75
CA HIS A 79 14.56 7.76 -20.08
C HIS A 79 15.15 7.21 -18.79
N SER A 80 16.48 7.27 -18.65
CA SER A 80 17.22 6.79 -17.47
C SER A 80 16.77 7.42 -16.15
N SER A 81 16.27 8.66 -16.19
CA SER A 81 15.75 9.37 -15.02
C SER A 81 14.53 8.71 -14.40
N ILE A 82 13.66 8.09 -15.21
CA ILE A 82 12.48 7.38 -14.69
C ILE A 82 12.89 6.07 -14.03
N HIS A 83 13.87 5.38 -14.59
CA HIS A 83 14.44 4.20 -13.94
C HIS A 83 14.97 4.54 -12.54
N GLN A 84 15.63 5.69 -12.37
CA GLN A 84 16.11 6.16 -11.07
C GLN A 84 14.97 6.46 -10.07
N LEU A 85 13.80 6.89 -10.56
CA LEU A 85 12.63 7.12 -9.69
C LEU A 85 11.97 5.82 -9.19
N LEU A 86 12.17 4.71 -9.92
CA LEU A 86 11.55 3.42 -9.63
C LEU A 86 12.51 2.42 -8.97
N TYR A 87 13.80 2.71 -8.98
CA TYR A 87 14.83 1.82 -8.46
C TYR A 87 15.73 2.53 -7.44
N CYS A 88 15.90 1.91 -6.29
CA CYS A 88 16.83 2.35 -5.26
C CYS A 88 17.90 1.27 -4.99
N PRO A 89 19.18 1.49 -5.35
CA PRO A 89 20.24 0.52 -5.13
C PRO A 89 20.66 0.36 -3.67
N LEU A 90 20.22 1.25 -2.77
CA LEU A 90 20.70 1.32 -1.38
C LEU A 90 19.82 0.54 -0.37
N ILE A 91 18.85 -0.24 -0.84
CA ILE A 91 17.85 -0.91 0.01
C ILE A 91 18.49 -1.88 1.00
N ASP A 92 19.50 -2.63 0.57
CA ASP A 92 20.07 -3.72 1.38
C ASP A 92 21.19 -3.27 2.34
N ALA A 93 21.81 -2.11 2.11
CA ALA A 93 23.02 -1.73 2.85
C ALA A 93 22.74 -1.32 4.31
N HIS A 94 21.52 -0.85 4.64
CA HIS A 94 21.23 -0.25 5.95
C HIS A 94 19.83 -0.57 6.52
N GLY A 95 19.08 -1.47 5.92
CA GLY A 95 17.71 -1.79 6.38
C GLY A 95 16.72 -0.62 6.29
N LEU A 96 17.07 0.41 5.53
CA LEU A 96 16.22 1.58 5.33
C LEU A 96 15.08 1.26 4.36
N ILE A 97 13.90 1.76 4.66
CA ILE A 97 12.76 1.71 3.74
C ILE A 97 12.80 3.01 2.92
N PRO A 98 13.13 2.98 1.62
CA PRO A 98 13.14 4.17 0.79
C PRO A 98 11.71 4.56 0.39
N TYR A 99 10.96 5.15 1.32
CA TYR A 99 9.54 5.46 1.17
C TYR A 99 9.19 6.18 -0.14
N GLY A 100 10.04 7.10 -0.60
CA GLY A 100 9.81 7.82 -1.84
C GLY A 100 9.78 6.90 -3.07
N PHE A 101 10.75 6.00 -3.18
CA PHE A 101 10.81 5.01 -4.27
C PHE A 101 9.66 4.02 -4.19
N ASN A 102 9.32 3.57 -2.99
CA ASN A 102 8.22 2.64 -2.77
C ASN A 102 6.87 3.27 -3.13
N ARG A 103 6.66 4.54 -2.78
CA ARG A 103 5.46 5.29 -3.19
C ARG A 103 5.37 5.43 -4.70
N ASN A 104 6.48 5.69 -5.39
CA ASN A 104 6.50 5.72 -6.85
C ASN A 104 6.10 4.38 -7.47
N GLN A 105 6.55 3.25 -6.92
CA GLN A 105 6.13 1.93 -7.36
C GLN A 105 4.63 1.71 -7.19
N ALA A 106 4.07 2.09 -6.03
CA ALA A 106 2.65 1.97 -5.78
C ALA A 106 1.82 2.88 -6.68
N LEU A 107 2.26 4.13 -6.91
CA LEU A 107 1.61 5.06 -7.82
C LEU A 107 1.60 4.55 -9.28
N MET A 108 2.72 4.00 -9.74
CA MET A 108 2.79 3.42 -11.08
C MET A 108 1.86 2.21 -11.22
N GLU A 109 1.79 1.34 -10.21
CA GLU A 109 0.86 0.22 -10.20
C GLU A 109 -0.60 0.68 -10.24
N ALA A 110 -0.95 1.71 -9.46
CA ALA A 110 -2.27 2.31 -9.47
C ALA A 110 -2.65 2.84 -10.87
N MET A 111 -1.72 3.52 -11.54
CA MET A 111 -1.92 3.99 -12.92
C MET A 111 -2.17 2.84 -13.89
N PHE A 112 -1.37 1.76 -13.86
CA PHE A 112 -1.53 0.60 -14.74
C PHE A 112 -2.85 -0.13 -14.54
N THR A 113 -3.32 -0.17 -13.30
CA THR A 113 -4.57 -0.86 -12.96
C THR A 113 -5.80 0.02 -13.15
N GLY A 114 -5.60 1.27 -13.62
CA GLY A 114 -6.68 2.22 -13.85
C GLY A 114 -7.37 2.66 -12.57
N THR A 115 -6.61 2.77 -11.49
CA THR A 115 -7.08 3.28 -10.20
C THR A 115 -7.25 4.79 -10.28
N ASP A 116 -8.40 5.30 -9.86
CA ASP A 116 -8.70 6.74 -9.85
C ASP A 116 -8.14 7.41 -8.58
N TYR A 117 -8.19 6.72 -7.44
CA TYR A 117 -7.72 7.22 -6.14
C TYR A 117 -6.87 6.18 -5.44
N LEU A 118 -5.68 6.57 -4.98
CA LEU A 118 -4.79 5.76 -4.16
C LEU A 118 -4.62 6.41 -2.78
N ILE A 119 -5.14 5.73 -1.74
CA ILE A 119 -5.02 6.15 -0.36
C ILE A 119 -3.84 5.40 0.27
N PHE A 120 -2.81 6.11 0.70
CA PHE A 120 -1.71 5.50 1.43
C PHE A 120 -2.05 5.37 2.91
N VAL A 121 -1.84 4.18 3.45
CA VAL A 121 -1.96 3.89 4.88
C VAL A 121 -0.64 3.33 5.41
N ASP A 122 -0.30 3.70 6.64
CA ASP A 122 0.86 3.15 7.32
C ASP A 122 0.47 1.91 8.14
N SER A 123 1.42 1.03 8.40
CA SER A 123 1.17 -0.26 9.06
C SER A 123 0.76 -0.17 10.53
N ASP A 124 0.90 0.98 11.14
CA ASP A 124 0.53 1.29 12.53
C ASP A 124 -0.73 2.15 12.67
N VAL A 125 -1.38 2.47 11.54
CA VAL A 125 -2.61 3.28 11.51
C VAL A 125 -3.84 2.37 11.49
N ARG A 126 -4.92 2.84 12.11
CA ARG A 126 -6.25 2.23 12.11
C ARG A 126 -7.26 3.24 11.58
N PRO A 127 -8.41 2.81 11.04
CA PRO A 127 -9.50 3.71 10.66
C PRO A 127 -10.27 4.23 11.90
N GLU A 128 -9.52 4.80 12.84
CA GLU A 128 -10.00 5.23 14.14
C GLU A 128 -9.41 6.60 14.52
N VAL A 129 -10.15 7.37 15.31
CA VAL A 129 -9.65 8.57 15.96
C VAL A 129 -9.71 8.42 17.48
N LEU A 130 -8.71 8.90 18.17
CA LEU A 130 -8.70 8.95 19.63
C LEU A 130 -9.33 10.25 20.10
N ARG A 131 -10.43 10.14 20.83
CA ARG A 131 -11.13 11.28 21.45
C ARG A 131 -10.94 11.28 22.95
N LYS A 132 -10.66 12.46 23.49
CA LYS A 132 -10.62 12.66 24.94
C LYS A 132 -12.03 13.00 25.42
N THR A 133 -12.55 12.19 26.32
CA THR A 133 -13.85 12.42 26.95
C THR A 133 -13.77 13.52 28.03
N PRO A 134 -14.90 14.13 28.45
CA PRO A 134 -14.90 15.20 29.44
C PRO A 134 -14.29 14.82 30.81
N ASP A 135 -14.32 13.55 31.17
CA ASP A 135 -13.70 12.98 32.37
C ASP A 135 -12.19 12.70 32.19
N GLY A 136 -11.62 12.98 31.01
CA GLY A 136 -10.21 12.82 30.71
C GLY A 136 -9.80 11.44 30.21
N ALA A 137 -10.73 10.48 30.08
CA ALA A 137 -10.45 9.20 29.47
C ALA A 137 -10.22 9.35 27.95
N VAL A 138 -9.50 8.40 27.35
CA VAL A 138 -9.29 8.34 25.90
C VAL A 138 -10.14 7.19 25.36
N GLN A 139 -10.99 7.49 24.41
CA GLN A 139 -11.80 6.49 23.68
C GLN A 139 -11.41 6.47 22.22
N SER A 140 -11.34 5.27 21.64
CA SER A 140 -11.22 5.08 20.20
C SER A 140 -12.60 5.14 19.56
N GLU A 141 -12.73 5.88 18.49
CA GLU A 141 -13.93 5.97 17.67
C GLU A 141 -13.56 5.65 16.22
N GLU A 142 -14.20 4.64 15.66
CA GLU A 142 -14.04 4.28 14.27
C GLU A 142 -14.62 5.37 13.37
N ILE A 143 -13.91 5.74 12.33
CA ILE A 143 -14.32 6.76 11.37
C ILE A 143 -14.44 6.16 9.97
N ASP A 144 -15.26 6.78 9.12
CA ASP A 144 -15.22 6.56 7.69
C ASP A 144 -13.95 7.19 7.12
N PHE A 145 -12.95 6.37 6.75
CA PHE A 145 -11.66 6.89 6.29
C PHE A 145 -11.64 7.30 4.81
N ILE A 146 -12.73 7.01 4.07
CA ILE A 146 -12.86 7.35 2.64
C ILE A 146 -13.77 8.56 2.44
N GLY A 147 -14.75 8.75 3.32
CA GLY A 147 -15.84 9.73 3.22
C GLY A 147 -15.57 11.16 3.67
#